data_111b92496c197613d6ff94d958567d6d
#
_entry.id   111b92496c197613d6ff94d958567d6d
#
_cell.length_a   1.000
_cell.length_b   1.000
_cell.length_c   1.000
_cell.angle_alpha   90.00
_cell.angle_beta   90.00
_cell.angle_gamma   90.00
#
_symmetry.space_group_name_H-M   'P 1'
#
loop_
_entity.id
_entity.type
_entity.pdbx_description
1 polymer ?
#
loop_
_entity_poly.entity_id
_entity_poly.type
_entity_poly.pdbx_seq_one_letter_code
_entity_poly.pdbx_strand_id
1 'polypeptide(L)'
;PRGVYDEAKRFQESLTMAYHRFHGLETRIVRIFNTYGPRMRLNDGRVIPAFIGQALRGEHLSVFGDGLQTRSFCYVDDQVEGIYRLLFSEYVEPVNIGNPDELTIKDFAEEIIKLTGTNQKIVYRELPKDDPLQRQPDITRAKEILGWEPKVSREEGMKITYNYFKNLSKEDLLKKEHKDFSKHNRK
;
A
#
# COMPACT_ATOMS: atom_id res chain seq x y z
N PRO A 1 11.02 -11.52 11.84
CA PRO A 1 9.90 -12.26 11.30
C PRO A 1 8.68 -11.32 11.15
N ARG A 2 7.95 -11.44 10.06
CA ARG A 2 6.78 -10.60 9.76
C ARG A 2 5.65 -10.79 10.75
N GLY A 3 5.50 -11.97 11.33
CA GLY A 3 4.48 -12.27 12.33
C GLY A 3 4.46 -11.33 13.53
N VAL A 4 5.60 -10.73 13.88
CA VAL A 4 5.65 -9.72 14.96
C VAL A 4 4.79 -8.49 14.63
N TYR A 5 4.81 -8.03 13.37
CA TYR A 5 3.98 -6.92 12.94
C TYR A 5 2.48 -7.26 13.00
N ASP A 6 2.11 -8.43 12.52
CA ASP A 6 0.73 -8.87 12.46
C ASP A 6 0.15 -9.05 13.87
N GLU A 7 0.92 -9.64 14.80
CA GLU A 7 0.52 -9.77 16.20
C GLU A 7 0.44 -8.41 16.93
N ALA A 8 1.35 -7.49 16.62
CA ALA A 8 1.28 -6.13 17.17
C ALA A 8 0.01 -5.40 16.70
N LYS A 9 -0.39 -5.57 15.43
CA LYS A 9 -1.64 -5.00 14.90
C LYS A 9 -2.87 -5.63 15.54
N ARG A 10 -2.89 -6.94 15.73
CA ARG A 10 -3.96 -7.64 16.44
C ARG A 10 -4.09 -7.16 17.88
N PHE A 11 -2.97 -7.00 18.58
CA PHE A 11 -2.95 -6.47 19.94
C PHE A 11 -3.51 -5.05 20.01
N GLN A 12 -3.15 -4.17 19.06
CA GLN A 12 -3.71 -2.82 18.98
C GLN A 12 -5.24 -2.82 18.88
N GLU A 13 -5.84 -3.67 18.04
CA GLU A 13 -7.30 -3.78 17.93
C GLU A 13 -7.91 -4.23 19.26
N SER A 14 -7.36 -5.27 19.89
CA SER A 14 -7.84 -5.80 21.17
C SER A 14 -7.75 -4.75 22.27
N LEU A 15 -6.64 -4.01 22.34
CA LEU A 15 -6.43 -2.95 23.34
C LEU A 15 -7.41 -1.79 23.12
N THR A 16 -7.61 -1.36 21.88
CA THR A 16 -8.57 -0.30 21.53
C THR A 16 -10.00 -0.68 21.95
N MET A 17 -10.41 -1.91 21.68
CA MET A 17 -11.73 -2.42 22.11
C MET A 17 -11.85 -2.54 23.64
N ALA A 18 -10.77 -2.90 24.32
CA ALA A 18 -10.77 -2.93 25.79
C ALA A 18 -11.02 -1.52 26.36
N TYR A 19 -10.34 -0.50 25.86
CA TYR A 19 -10.55 0.88 26.27
C TYR A 19 -11.97 1.38 25.99
N HIS A 20 -12.52 1.01 24.83
CA HIS A 20 -13.92 1.30 24.50
C HIS A 20 -14.86 0.69 25.54
N ARG A 21 -14.72 -0.62 25.84
CA ARG A 21 -15.63 -1.36 26.73
C ARG A 21 -15.50 -0.96 28.20
N PHE A 22 -14.28 -0.76 28.70
CA PHE A 22 -14.04 -0.50 30.13
C PHE A 22 -14.07 0.97 30.49
N HIS A 23 -13.77 1.87 29.55
CA HIS A 23 -13.67 3.31 29.84
C HIS A 23 -14.68 4.15 29.06
N GLY A 24 -15.51 3.53 28.22
CA GLY A 24 -16.53 4.23 27.41
C GLY A 24 -15.93 5.16 26.36
N LEU A 25 -14.68 4.97 25.96
CA LEU A 25 -14.05 5.82 24.96
C LEU A 25 -14.67 5.58 23.58
N GLU A 26 -14.98 6.66 22.88
CA GLU A 26 -15.39 6.58 21.49
C GLU A 26 -14.20 6.25 20.61
N THR A 27 -14.15 5.01 20.12
CA THR A 27 -13.05 4.50 19.30
C THR A 27 -13.52 4.09 17.91
N ARG A 28 -12.63 4.19 16.94
CA ARG A 28 -12.84 3.69 15.57
C ARG A 28 -11.62 2.90 15.15
N ILE A 29 -11.85 1.73 14.55
CA ILE A 29 -10.76 0.84 14.13
C ILE A 29 -10.81 0.67 12.63
N VAL A 30 -9.79 1.18 11.93
CA VAL A 30 -9.61 0.99 10.50
C VAL A 30 -8.51 -0.02 10.22
N ARG A 31 -8.78 -0.96 9.31
CA ARG A 31 -7.76 -1.82 8.70
C ARG A 31 -7.44 -1.27 7.31
N ILE A 32 -6.28 -0.60 7.23
CA ILE A 32 -5.82 0.05 6.01
C ILE A 32 -5.12 -0.98 5.12
N PHE A 33 -5.60 -1.14 3.89
CA PHE A 33 -4.96 -1.96 2.87
C PHE A 33 -3.94 -1.15 2.04
N ASN A 34 -3.24 -1.81 1.10
CA ASN A 34 -2.18 -1.15 0.35
C ASN A 34 -2.70 0.13 -0.32
N THR A 35 -2.12 1.24 0.05
CA THR A 35 -2.50 2.57 -0.44
C THR A 35 -1.37 3.13 -1.29
N TYR A 36 -1.72 3.82 -2.38
CA TYR A 36 -0.79 4.49 -3.26
C TYR A 36 -1.27 5.88 -3.66
N GLY A 37 -0.37 6.71 -4.13
CA GLY A 37 -0.69 8.07 -4.61
C GLY A 37 0.53 8.98 -4.63
N PRO A 38 0.34 10.27 -4.97
CA PRO A 38 1.36 11.30 -4.84
C PRO A 38 1.96 11.37 -3.44
N ARG A 39 3.17 11.91 -3.34
CA ARG A 39 3.92 12.12 -2.09
C ARG A 39 4.39 10.86 -1.37
N MET A 40 4.20 9.67 -1.94
CA MET A 40 4.91 8.49 -1.46
C MET A 40 6.43 8.66 -1.61
N ARG A 41 7.19 8.00 -0.76
CA ARG A 41 8.66 7.94 -0.94
C ARG A 41 9.01 6.89 -1.97
N LEU A 42 9.83 7.23 -2.97
CA LEU A 42 10.24 6.30 -4.03
C LEU A 42 11.03 5.08 -3.52
N ASN A 43 11.69 5.22 -2.38
CA ASN A 43 12.61 4.23 -1.83
C ASN A 43 12.13 3.69 -0.47
N ASP A 44 10.83 3.51 -0.28
CA ASP A 44 10.30 2.96 0.98
C ASP A 44 10.06 1.44 0.94
N GLY A 45 10.47 0.79 -0.14
CA GLY A 45 10.35 -0.65 -0.32
C GLY A 45 8.98 -1.13 -0.81
N ARG A 46 8.02 -0.22 -1.03
CA ARG A 46 6.71 -0.58 -1.60
C ARG A 46 6.77 -0.69 -3.11
N VAL A 47 5.99 -1.60 -3.68
CA VAL A 47 6.08 -1.99 -5.10
C VAL A 47 5.78 -0.85 -6.07
N ILE A 48 4.72 -0.04 -5.84
CA ILE A 48 4.33 1.03 -6.76
C ILE A 48 5.41 2.11 -6.88
N PRO A 49 5.87 2.76 -5.78
CA PRO A 49 6.94 3.74 -5.89
C PRO A 49 8.24 3.12 -6.38
N ALA A 50 8.53 1.86 -6.04
CA ALA A 50 9.74 1.18 -6.53
C ALA A 50 9.73 1.03 -8.06
N PHE A 51 8.64 0.53 -8.64
CA PHE A 51 8.54 0.35 -10.10
C PHE A 51 8.55 1.69 -10.85
N ILE A 52 7.80 2.69 -10.38
CA ILE A 52 7.82 4.03 -11.00
C ILE A 52 9.22 4.64 -10.88
N GLY A 53 9.86 4.55 -9.72
CA GLY A 53 11.21 5.05 -9.51
C GLY A 53 12.23 4.37 -10.40
N GLN A 54 12.18 3.03 -10.52
CA GLN A 54 13.05 2.26 -11.41
C GLN A 54 12.85 2.68 -12.87
N ALA A 55 11.60 2.79 -13.33
CA ALA A 55 11.30 3.22 -14.69
C ALA A 55 11.84 4.63 -14.99
N LEU A 56 11.66 5.59 -14.07
CA LEU A 56 12.12 6.98 -14.20
C LEU A 56 13.64 7.12 -14.17
N ARG A 57 14.34 6.21 -13.47
CA ARG A 57 15.82 6.19 -13.43
C ARG A 57 16.44 5.37 -14.57
N GLY A 58 15.62 4.76 -15.44
CA GLY A 58 16.10 3.89 -16.51
C GLY A 58 16.65 2.55 -16.00
N GLU A 59 16.16 2.08 -14.85
CA GLU A 59 16.49 0.79 -14.25
C GLU A 59 15.46 -0.27 -14.63
N HIS A 60 15.85 -1.54 -14.66
CA HIS A 60 14.92 -2.65 -14.84
C HIS A 60 13.99 -2.80 -13.65
N LEU A 61 12.73 -3.20 -13.89
CA LEU A 61 11.74 -3.40 -12.84
C LEU A 61 11.98 -4.73 -12.10
N SER A 62 12.21 -4.67 -10.81
CA SER A 62 12.53 -5.84 -9.99
C SER A 62 11.26 -6.49 -9.45
N VAL A 63 10.91 -7.66 -9.98
CA VAL A 63 9.81 -8.50 -9.51
C VAL A 63 10.36 -9.62 -8.64
N PHE A 64 9.85 -9.80 -7.43
CA PHE A 64 10.25 -10.88 -6.53
C PHE A 64 9.42 -12.14 -6.77
N GLY A 65 10.06 -13.31 -6.72
CA GLY A 65 9.47 -14.59 -7.08
C GLY A 65 9.13 -14.66 -8.57
N ASP A 66 8.07 -15.37 -8.92
CA ASP A 66 7.53 -15.48 -10.28
C ASP A 66 6.60 -14.32 -10.68
N GLY A 67 6.27 -13.45 -9.71
CA GLY A 67 5.37 -12.32 -9.91
C GLY A 67 3.89 -12.68 -9.92
N LEU A 68 3.51 -13.94 -9.61
CA LEU A 68 2.12 -14.40 -9.59
C LEU A 68 1.38 -14.06 -8.28
N GLN A 69 2.11 -13.61 -7.25
CA GLN A 69 1.48 -13.12 -6.04
C GLN A 69 0.61 -11.90 -6.36
N THR A 70 -0.61 -11.89 -5.79
CA THR A 70 -1.58 -10.83 -6.06
C THR A 70 -1.58 -9.76 -4.98
N ARG A 71 -1.87 -8.55 -5.38
CA ARG A 71 -2.09 -7.40 -4.49
C ARG A 71 -3.23 -6.55 -5.01
N SER A 72 -3.89 -5.88 -4.10
CA SER A 72 -4.84 -4.82 -4.41
C SER A 72 -4.31 -3.48 -3.90
N PHE A 73 -4.61 -2.41 -4.62
CA PHE A 73 -4.10 -1.07 -4.30
C PHE A 73 -5.22 -0.04 -4.33
N CYS A 74 -5.38 0.69 -3.24
CA CYS A 74 -6.37 1.77 -3.11
C CYS A 74 -5.70 3.12 -3.34
N TYR A 75 -6.31 3.97 -4.15
CA TYR A 75 -5.83 5.34 -4.33
C TYR A 75 -5.99 6.15 -3.04
N VAL A 76 -5.05 7.04 -2.76
CA VAL A 76 -4.93 7.71 -1.46
C VAL A 76 -6.18 8.53 -1.10
N ASP A 77 -6.82 9.20 -2.07
CA ASP A 77 -8.00 10.03 -1.80
C ASP A 77 -9.20 9.17 -1.40
N ASP A 78 -9.39 8.02 -2.06
CA ASP A 78 -10.42 7.04 -1.65
C ASP A 78 -10.14 6.49 -0.24
N GLN A 79 -8.86 6.20 0.05
CA GLN A 79 -8.46 5.72 1.37
C GLN A 79 -8.76 6.74 2.47
N VAL A 80 -8.43 8.02 2.21
CA VAL A 80 -8.68 9.13 3.14
C VAL A 80 -10.18 9.33 3.35
N GLU A 81 -10.97 9.31 2.28
CA GLU A 81 -12.43 9.42 2.36
C GLU A 81 -13.05 8.29 3.21
N GLY A 82 -12.58 7.05 3.04
CA GLY A 82 -13.04 5.92 3.85
C GLY A 82 -12.69 6.08 5.33
N ILE A 83 -11.48 6.53 5.65
CA ILE A 83 -11.06 6.82 7.02
C ILE A 83 -11.90 7.97 7.62
N TYR A 84 -12.14 9.02 6.83
CA TYR A 84 -12.94 10.16 7.25
C TYR A 84 -14.38 9.74 7.60
N ARG A 85 -15.04 8.97 6.74
CA ARG A 85 -16.40 8.47 7.02
C ARG A 85 -16.45 7.59 8.25
N LEU A 86 -15.45 6.70 8.44
CA LEU A 86 -15.38 5.87 9.63
C LEU A 86 -15.21 6.72 10.89
N LEU A 87 -14.35 7.74 10.87
CA LEU A 87 -14.11 8.63 12.01
C LEU A 87 -15.39 9.27 12.53
N PHE A 88 -16.27 9.70 11.64
CA PHE A 88 -17.54 10.36 11.98
C PHE A 88 -18.75 9.42 12.05
N SER A 89 -18.53 8.11 11.90
CA SER A 89 -19.58 7.10 12.15
C SER A 89 -19.68 6.76 13.63
N GLU A 90 -20.75 6.09 14.03
CA GLU A 90 -20.89 5.51 15.38
C GLU A 90 -20.38 4.07 15.46
N TYR A 91 -19.82 3.55 14.37
CA TYR A 91 -19.41 2.15 14.27
C TYR A 91 -18.08 1.88 14.94
N VAL A 92 -18.03 0.94 15.90
CA VAL A 92 -16.87 0.69 16.76
C VAL A 92 -16.03 -0.53 16.36
N GLU A 93 -16.63 -1.48 15.62
CA GLU A 93 -15.92 -2.68 15.19
C GLU A 93 -14.97 -2.38 14.01
N PRO A 94 -13.95 -3.23 13.76
CA PRO A 94 -12.99 -3.01 12.69
C PRO A 94 -13.64 -2.96 11.30
N VAL A 95 -13.23 -1.97 10.49
CA VAL A 95 -13.65 -1.79 9.10
C VAL A 95 -12.43 -1.83 8.18
N ASN A 96 -12.49 -2.68 7.15
CA ASN A 96 -11.49 -2.71 6.10
C ASN A 96 -11.73 -1.56 5.12
N ILE A 97 -10.72 -0.74 4.88
CA ILE A 97 -10.73 0.30 3.85
C ILE A 97 -9.61 -0.01 2.84
N GLY A 98 -10.00 -0.25 1.60
CA GLY A 98 -9.10 -0.65 0.52
C GLY A 98 -9.85 -0.92 -0.78
N ASN A 99 -9.13 -1.22 -1.85
CA ASN A 99 -9.72 -1.58 -3.14
C ASN A 99 -9.67 -3.10 -3.30
N PRO A 100 -10.79 -3.80 -3.58
CA PRO A 100 -10.82 -5.26 -3.78
C PRO A 100 -10.29 -5.71 -5.15
N ASP A 101 -9.98 -4.78 -6.07
CA ASP A 101 -9.47 -5.11 -7.40
C ASP A 101 -8.02 -5.65 -7.30
N GLU A 102 -7.86 -6.96 -7.51
CA GLU A 102 -6.57 -7.67 -7.44
C GLU A 102 -5.86 -7.71 -8.78
N LEU A 103 -4.55 -7.63 -8.72
CA LEU A 103 -3.67 -7.78 -9.87
C LEU A 103 -2.41 -8.55 -9.46
N THR A 104 -1.83 -9.35 -10.36
CA THR A 104 -0.52 -9.95 -10.13
C THR A 104 0.56 -8.87 -10.13
N ILE A 105 1.65 -9.08 -9.38
CA ILE A 105 2.78 -8.14 -9.39
C ILE A 105 3.42 -8.06 -10.78
N LYS A 106 3.39 -9.14 -11.54
CA LYS A 106 3.86 -9.17 -12.93
C LYS A 106 3.03 -8.26 -13.84
N ASP A 107 1.68 -8.45 -13.84
CA ASP A 107 0.79 -7.62 -14.66
C ASP A 107 0.91 -6.15 -14.28
N PHE A 108 1.07 -5.89 -12.97
CA PHE A 108 1.29 -4.55 -12.48
C PHE A 108 2.60 -3.91 -12.99
N ALA A 109 3.69 -4.69 -13.06
CA ALA A 109 4.94 -4.22 -13.66
C ALA A 109 4.77 -3.92 -15.16
N GLU A 110 4.00 -4.74 -15.88
CA GLU A 110 3.67 -4.52 -17.29
C GLU A 110 2.84 -3.25 -17.49
N GLU A 111 1.84 -2.99 -16.62
CA GLU A 111 1.08 -1.73 -16.63
C GLU A 111 2.00 -0.52 -16.43
N ILE A 112 2.97 -0.58 -15.51
CA ILE A 112 3.94 0.50 -15.28
C ILE A 112 4.84 0.73 -16.51
N ILE A 113 5.33 -0.33 -17.14
CA ILE A 113 6.12 -0.21 -18.38
C ILE A 113 5.31 0.52 -19.45
N LYS A 114 4.06 0.11 -19.66
CA LYS A 114 3.15 0.73 -20.62
C LYS A 114 2.87 2.21 -20.27
N LEU A 115 2.58 2.50 -19.02
CA LEU A 115 2.27 3.85 -18.54
C LEU A 115 3.46 4.82 -18.70
N THR A 116 4.67 4.34 -18.38
CA THR A 116 5.88 5.17 -18.39
C THR A 116 6.53 5.27 -19.78
N GLY A 117 6.20 4.34 -20.68
CA GLY A 117 6.86 4.22 -21.99
C GLY A 117 8.33 3.84 -21.90
N THR A 118 8.77 3.27 -20.78
CA THR A 118 10.17 2.85 -20.59
C THR A 118 10.52 1.64 -21.46
N ASN A 119 11.76 1.57 -21.93
CA ASN A 119 12.31 0.41 -22.63
C ASN A 119 12.90 -0.65 -21.68
N GLN A 120 12.72 -0.47 -20.38
CA GLN A 120 13.25 -1.36 -19.35
C GLN A 120 12.47 -2.67 -19.30
N LYS A 121 13.12 -3.73 -18.82
CA LYS A 121 12.54 -5.08 -18.72
C LYS A 121 12.22 -5.43 -17.28
N ILE A 122 11.37 -6.43 -17.09
CA ILE A 122 11.15 -7.08 -15.80
C ILE A 122 12.35 -8.00 -15.52
N VAL A 123 12.90 -7.90 -14.31
CA VAL A 123 13.98 -8.79 -13.80
C VAL A 123 13.45 -9.46 -12.54
N TYR A 124 13.49 -10.78 -12.55
CA TYR A 124 13.01 -11.58 -11.41
C TYR A 124 14.12 -11.74 -10.35
N ARG A 125 13.72 -11.67 -9.09
CA ARG A 125 14.60 -11.81 -7.90
C ARG A 125 14.03 -12.83 -6.94
N GLU A 126 14.84 -13.35 -6.02
CA GLU A 126 14.36 -14.25 -4.99
C GLU A 126 13.27 -13.61 -4.14
N LEU A 127 12.20 -14.39 -3.87
CA LEU A 127 11.09 -13.96 -3.03
C LEU A 127 11.56 -13.86 -1.56
N PRO A 128 11.32 -12.76 -0.86
CA PRO A 128 11.56 -12.68 0.58
C PRO A 128 10.76 -13.74 1.34
N LYS A 129 11.36 -14.31 2.39
CA LYS A 129 10.67 -15.26 3.28
C LYS A 129 9.43 -14.57 3.89
N ASP A 130 8.34 -15.33 3.98
CA ASP A 130 7.07 -14.91 4.62
C ASP A 130 6.32 -13.79 3.86
N ASP A 131 6.53 -13.59 2.56
CA ASP A 131 5.67 -12.67 1.79
C ASP A 131 4.34 -13.36 1.46
N PRO A 132 3.16 -12.74 1.82
CA PRO A 132 1.87 -13.37 1.56
C PRO A 132 1.62 -13.50 0.06
N LEU A 133 1.01 -14.62 -0.35
CA LEU A 133 0.66 -14.85 -1.74
C LEU A 133 -0.51 -13.96 -2.20
N GLN A 134 -1.45 -13.65 -1.29
CA GLN A 134 -2.65 -12.86 -1.58
C GLN A 134 -2.91 -11.81 -0.50
N ARG A 135 -3.36 -10.63 -0.92
CA ARG A 135 -3.90 -9.56 -0.05
C ARG A 135 -5.03 -8.84 -0.76
N GLN A 136 -6.25 -9.20 -0.40
CA GLN A 136 -7.47 -8.58 -0.92
C GLN A 136 -8.38 -8.20 0.24
N PRO A 137 -8.88 -6.95 0.32
CA PRO A 137 -9.86 -6.57 1.33
C PRO A 137 -11.26 -7.05 0.96
N ASP A 138 -11.98 -7.60 1.92
CA ASP A 138 -13.44 -7.59 1.89
C ASP A 138 -13.91 -6.24 2.42
N ILE A 139 -14.59 -5.45 1.58
CA ILE A 139 -15.10 -4.11 1.89
C ILE A 139 -16.62 -4.07 2.08
N THR A 140 -17.28 -5.21 2.19
CA THR A 140 -18.75 -5.30 2.37
C THR A 140 -19.22 -4.41 3.51
N ARG A 141 -18.57 -4.49 4.66
CA ARG A 141 -18.87 -3.66 5.83
C ARG A 141 -18.70 -2.16 5.57
N ALA A 142 -17.67 -1.76 4.84
CA ALA A 142 -17.47 -0.35 4.48
C ALA A 142 -18.58 0.16 3.57
N LYS A 143 -19.06 -0.66 2.63
CA LYS A 143 -20.19 -0.33 1.77
C LYS A 143 -21.49 -0.19 2.56
N GLU A 144 -21.81 -1.15 3.39
CA GLU A 144 -23.08 -1.20 4.12
C GLU A 144 -23.19 -0.11 5.20
N ILE A 145 -22.12 0.11 5.97
CA ILE A 145 -22.14 1.00 7.13
C ILE A 145 -21.76 2.44 6.79
N LEU A 146 -20.75 2.61 5.91
CA LEU A 146 -20.23 3.94 5.59
C LEU A 146 -20.73 4.47 4.25
N GLY A 147 -21.45 3.68 3.45
CA GLY A 147 -21.77 4.00 2.06
C GLY A 147 -20.51 4.29 1.24
N TRP A 148 -19.39 3.61 1.59
CA TRP A 148 -18.09 3.87 0.99
C TRP A 148 -17.61 2.71 0.13
N GLU A 149 -17.11 3.05 -1.05
CA GLU A 149 -16.32 2.19 -1.93
C GLU A 149 -15.30 3.03 -2.70
N PRO A 150 -14.19 2.43 -3.18
CA PRO A 150 -13.21 3.15 -3.99
C PRO A 150 -13.83 3.61 -5.30
N LYS A 151 -13.53 4.84 -5.72
CA LYS A 151 -14.08 5.49 -6.92
C LYS A 151 -13.04 5.74 -7.98
N VAL A 152 -11.78 5.96 -7.59
CA VAL A 152 -10.69 6.24 -8.51
C VAL A 152 -10.23 4.93 -9.14
N SER A 153 -10.34 4.85 -10.47
CA SER A 153 -9.83 3.68 -11.21
C SER A 153 -8.32 3.54 -11.03
N ARG A 154 -7.80 2.30 -11.13
CA ARG A 154 -6.36 2.05 -11.05
C ARG A 154 -5.60 2.84 -12.12
N GLU A 155 -6.11 2.87 -13.34
CA GLU A 155 -5.49 3.59 -14.45
C GLU A 155 -5.36 5.09 -14.16
N GLU A 156 -6.42 5.73 -13.68
CA GLU A 156 -6.44 7.14 -13.34
C GLU A 156 -5.49 7.45 -12.18
N GLY A 157 -5.60 6.72 -11.07
CA GLY A 157 -4.75 6.91 -9.89
C GLY A 157 -3.27 6.69 -10.20
N MET A 158 -2.94 5.70 -11.05
CA MET A 158 -1.57 5.46 -11.51
C MET A 158 -1.03 6.59 -12.37
N LYS A 159 -1.84 7.13 -13.27
CA LYS A 159 -1.47 8.28 -14.12
C LYS A 159 -1.18 9.53 -13.27
N ILE A 160 -2.03 9.82 -12.28
CA ILE A 160 -1.81 10.94 -11.35
C ILE A 160 -0.52 10.73 -10.55
N THR A 161 -0.32 9.52 -10.01
CA THR A 161 0.86 9.17 -9.22
C THR A 161 2.15 9.26 -10.05
N TYR A 162 2.13 8.72 -11.27
CA TYR A 162 3.28 8.82 -12.19
C TYR A 162 3.62 10.26 -12.54
N ASN A 163 2.61 11.08 -12.87
CA ASN A 163 2.82 12.50 -13.20
C ASN A 163 3.45 13.26 -12.03
N TYR A 164 3.06 12.96 -10.80
CA TYR A 164 3.70 13.52 -9.62
C TYR A 164 5.20 13.17 -9.56
N PHE A 165 5.55 11.90 -9.69
CA PHE A 165 6.93 11.45 -9.61
C PHE A 165 7.80 11.91 -10.79
N LYS A 166 7.22 11.98 -11.99
CA LYS A 166 7.90 12.46 -13.19
C LYS A 166 8.37 13.91 -13.05
N ASN A 167 7.67 14.71 -12.26
CA ASN A 167 7.98 16.13 -12.03
C ASN A 167 8.92 16.36 -10.84
N LEU A 168 9.41 15.31 -10.18
CA LEU A 168 10.40 15.44 -9.12
C LEU A 168 11.78 15.86 -9.69
N SER A 169 12.57 16.53 -8.86
CA SER A 169 13.96 16.84 -9.19
C SER A 169 14.79 15.55 -9.39
N LYS A 170 15.86 15.65 -10.19
CA LYS A 170 16.81 14.53 -10.32
C LYS A 170 17.40 14.11 -8.97
N GLU A 171 17.62 15.06 -8.08
CA GLU A 171 18.12 14.81 -6.73
C GLU A 171 17.13 13.97 -5.92
N ASP A 172 15.83 14.30 -5.96
CA ASP A 172 14.79 13.54 -5.25
C ASP A 172 14.59 12.14 -5.82
N LEU A 173 14.70 11.99 -7.14
CA LEU A 173 14.64 10.67 -7.79
C LEU A 173 15.83 9.77 -7.44
N LEU A 174 17.00 10.35 -7.17
CA LEU A 174 18.25 9.61 -6.86
C LEU A 174 18.50 9.47 -5.36
N LYS A 175 17.72 10.10 -4.48
CA LYS A 175 17.86 9.92 -3.03
C LYS A 175 17.79 8.44 -2.69
N LYS A 176 18.97 7.87 -2.38
CA LYS A 176 19.08 6.50 -1.85
C LYS A 176 18.43 6.46 -0.48
N GLU A 177 17.88 5.29 -0.14
CA GLU A 177 17.18 4.98 1.10
C GLU A 177 17.77 5.67 2.33
N HIS A 178 16.90 6.16 3.20
CA HIS A 178 17.27 6.40 4.59
C HIS A 178 17.92 5.14 5.14
N LYS A 179 19.14 5.29 5.66
CA LYS A 179 19.91 4.22 6.31
C LYS A 179 19.00 3.31 7.11
N ASP A 180 19.03 2.04 6.76
CA ASP A 180 18.38 0.96 7.47
C ASP A 180 18.74 1.06 8.98
N PHE A 181 17.80 1.46 9.80
CA PHE A 181 17.95 1.51 11.26
C PHE A 181 18.16 0.11 11.87
N SER A 182 18.01 -0.97 11.06
CA SER A 182 18.26 -2.34 11.50
C SER A 182 19.73 -2.66 11.71
N LYS A 183 20.67 -1.81 11.26
CA LYS A 183 22.12 -2.02 11.40
C LYS A 183 22.74 -1.41 12.65
N HIS A 184 21.97 -0.77 13.52
CA HIS A 184 22.48 -0.31 14.80
C HIS A 184 22.09 -1.29 15.90
N ASN A 185 23.11 -1.95 16.44
CA ASN A 185 23.16 -2.80 17.62
C ASN A 185 23.09 -4.31 17.41
N ARG A 186 24.19 -4.86 16.87
CA ARG A 186 24.74 -6.11 17.40
C ARG A 186 26.23 -5.84 17.72
N LYS A 187 26.50 -5.36 18.91
CA LYS A 187 27.74 -5.60 19.62
C LYS A 187 27.39 -6.34 20.90
#